data_ccf6fadeed3d447bc0fe7184c865e8cb
#
_entry.id   ccf6fadeed3d447bc0fe7184c865e8cb
#
_cell.length_a   1.000
_cell.length_b   1.000
_cell.length_c   1.000
_cell.angle_alpha   90.00
_cell.angle_beta   90.00
_cell.angle_gamma   90.00
#
_symmetry.space_group_name_H-M   'P 1'
#
loop_
_entity.id
_entity.type
_entity.pdbx_description
1 polymer ?
#
loop_
_entity_poly.entity_id
_entity_poly.type
_entity_poly.pdbx_seq_one_letter_code
_entity_poly.pdbx_strand_id
1 'polypeptide(L)' 'MAKYECIACGYIYDDEVETIRFEDLPDDWVCPLCGVGKDMFKKIEE' A
#
# COMPACT_ATOMS: atom_id res chain seq x y z
N MET A 1 -4.29 10.75 7.75
CA MET A 1 -3.35 9.85 7.10
C MET A 1 -3.99 8.52 6.82
N ALA A 2 -3.65 7.93 5.72
CA ALA A 2 -4.33 6.73 5.25
C ALA A 2 -3.50 5.48 5.49
N LYS A 3 -4.20 4.36 5.70
CA LYS A 3 -3.56 3.05 5.76
C LYS A 3 -4.19 2.17 4.70
N TYR A 4 -3.35 1.41 4.01
CA TYR A 4 -3.78 0.53 2.94
C TYR A 4 -3.31 -0.88 3.25
N GLU A 5 -4.18 -1.85 2.99
CA GLU A 5 -3.86 -3.26 3.27
C GLU A 5 -3.78 -4.05 1.98
N CYS A 6 -2.71 -4.83 1.84
CA CYS A 6 -2.59 -5.77 0.73
C CYS A 6 -3.56 -6.92 0.99
N ILE A 7 -4.55 -7.08 0.12
CA ILE A 7 -5.55 -8.13 0.33
C ILE A 7 -5.00 -9.53 0.07
N ALA A 8 -3.82 -9.62 -0.52
CA ALA A 8 -3.21 -10.90 -0.82
C ALA A 8 -2.39 -11.44 0.35
N CYS A 9 -1.67 -10.59 1.09
CA CYS A 9 -0.78 -11.06 2.15
C CYS A 9 -0.96 -10.33 3.48
N GLY A 10 -1.74 -9.24 3.52
CA GLY A 10 -1.99 -8.52 4.76
C GLY A 10 -0.98 -7.45 5.10
N TYR A 11 -0.07 -7.13 4.18
CA TYR A 11 0.89 -6.07 4.40
C TYR A 11 0.17 -4.72 4.55
N ILE A 12 0.61 -3.92 5.52
CA ILE A 12 0.00 -2.60 5.77
C ILE A 12 0.95 -1.51 5.31
N TYR A 13 0.46 -0.65 4.41
CA TYR A 13 1.18 0.54 3.98
C TYR A 13 0.58 1.74 4.71
N ASP A 14 1.37 2.36 5.58
CA ASP A 14 0.91 3.45 6.44
C ASP A 14 1.55 4.76 5.98
N ASP A 15 0.72 5.69 5.50
CA ASP A 15 1.20 6.98 5.00
C ASP A 15 1.93 7.79 6.06
N GLU A 16 1.63 7.58 7.34
CA GLU A 16 2.30 8.31 8.42
C GLU A 16 3.72 7.84 8.64
N VAL A 17 3.97 6.57 8.34
CA VAL A 17 5.29 5.96 8.58
C VAL A 17 6.17 6.08 7.35
N GLU A 18 5.58 5.94 6.18
CA GLU A 18 6.33 5.95 4.94
C GLU A 18 6.62 7.37 4.48
N THR A 19 7.74 7.55 3.81
CA THR A 19 8.14 8.85 3.29
C THR A 19 7.24 9.31 2.14
N ILE A 20 6.76 8.36 1.34
CA ILE A 20 5.93 8.64 0.16
C ILE A 20 4.52 8.14 0.44
N ARG A 21 3.53 8.98 0.14
CA ARG A 21 2.14 8.58 0.31
C ARG A 21 1.79 7.50 -0.70
N PHE A 22 0.87 6.62 -0.33
CA PHE A 22 0.50 5.50 -1.18
C PHE A 22 0.05 5.96 -2.57
N GLU A 23 -0.75 7.02 -2.64
CA GLU A 23 -1.27 7.50 -3.92
C GLU A 23 -0.20 8.15 -4.78
N ASP A 24 0.96 8.47 -4.20
CA ASP A 24 2.08 9.03 -4.95
C ASP A 24 3.06 7.97 -5.43
N LEU A 25 2.83 6.71 -5.07
CA LEU A 25 3.70 5.63 -5.53
C LEU A 25 3.56 5.43 -7.04
N PRO A 26 4.64 5.00 -7.71
CA PRO A 26 4.56 4.74 -9.16
C PRO A 26 3.61 3.60 -9.47
N ASP A 27 3.10 3.58 -10.70
CA ASP A 27 2.13 2.57 -11.11
C ASP A 27 2.71 1.15 -11.08
N ASP A 28 4.03 1.03 -11.21
CA ASP A 28 4.68 -0.28 -11.20
C ASP A 28 5.15 -0.70 -9.82
N TRP A 29 4.82 0.07 -8.78
CA TRP A 29 5.14 -0.31 -7.41
C TRP A 29 4.38 -1.58 -7.03
N VAL A 30 5.06 -2.46 -6.32
CA VAL A 30 4.45 -3.73 -5.90
C VAL A 30 4.66 -3.94 -4.41
N CYS A 31 3.82 -4.80 -3.86
CA CYS A 31 3.91 -5.16 -2.44
C CYS A 31 5.28 -5.77 -2.15
N PRO A 32 6.02 -5.25 -1.14
CA PRO A 32 7.36 -5.79 -0.84
C PRO A 32 7.33 -7.20 -0.24
N LEU A 33 6.17 -7.66 0.20
CA LEU A 33 6.08 -9.00 0.78
C LEU A 33 5.64 -10.06 -0.22
N CYS A 34 4.65 -9.76 -1.07
CA CYS A 34 4.12 -10.78 -1.97
C CYS A 34 4.20 -10.41 -3.43
N GLY A 35 4.51 -9.16 -3.76
CA GLY A 35 4.76 -8.75 -5.13
C GLY A 35 3.56 -8.40 -5.97
N VAL A 36 2.37 -8.31 -5.39
CA VAL A 36 1.19 -7.89 -6.15
C VAL A 36 1.20 -6.37 -6.35
N GLY A 37 0.46 -5.90 -7.33
CA GLY A 37 0.43 -4.47 -7.65
C GLY A 37 -0.43 -3.66 -6.70
N LYS A 38 -0.44 -2.35 -6.93
CA LYS A 38 -1.21 -1.42 -6.09
C LYS A 38 -2.70 -1.71 -6.12
N ASP A 39 -3.20 -2.28 -7.21
CA ASP A 39 -4.61 -2.59 -7.35
C ASP A 39 -5.10 -3.65 -6.37
N MET A 40 -4.16 -4.34 -5.72
CA MET A 40 -4.51 -5.32 -4.70
C MET A 40 -4.50 -4.73 -3.29
N PHE A 41 -4.39 -3.43 -3.20
CA PHE A 41 -4.42 -2.75 -1.90
C PHE A 41 -5.77 -2.08 -1.68
N LYS A 42 -6.24 -2.15 -0.45
CA LYS A 42 -7.52 -1.58 -0.05
C LYS A 42 -7.27 -0.54 1.05
N LYS A 43 -7.86 0.64 0.90
CA LYS A 43 -7.75 1.66 1.94
C LYS A 43 -8.60 1.23 3.13
N ILE A 44 -7.96 1.04 4.26
CA ILE A 44 -8.65 0.59 5.47
C ILE A 44 -8.80 1.69 6.51
N GLU A 45 -8.09 2.81 6.34
CA GLU A 45 -8.15 3.90 7.29
C GLU A 45 -7.81 5.21 6.61
N GLU A 46 -8.55 6.25 6.96
CA GLU A 46 -8.30 7.58 6.39
C GLU A 46 -7.09 8.23 7.08
#